data_54377e162afb0c18462be286dfbd91de
#
_entry.id   54377e162afb0c18462be286dfbd91de
#
_cell.length_a   1.000
_cell.length_b   1.000
_cell.length_c   1.000
_cell.angle_alpha   90.00
_cell.angle_beta   90.00
_cell.angle_gamma   90.00
#
_symmetry.space_group_name_H-M   'P 1'
#
loop_
_entity.id
_entity.type
_entity.pdbx_description
1 polymer ?
#
loop_
_entity_poly.entity_id
_entity_poly.type
_entity_poly.pdbx_seq_one_letter_code
_entity_poly.pdbx_strand_id
1 'polypeptide(L)'
;MEQPSVSTPATTSRAALLESFGGPEALNLREVSAPQAGPGQIRVRVTAAGLNPMDWFMTSDPETAARFGLSLPSGFGTDYAGVVDQAGDGVTGFAPGDRVFGGALSRAVADYVLIDVAGTIAAGGDAHHIPDGVDDRTAATLAIAGCTAAALAVVNPGPGDTLLIGGAGGGVGVFAVQLARLAGARVIGTGSPASAGALRALGAEPVAYGDGLAGRLRAMAPSVTAAIDLHGTETAQAARELSVPDKRITTIAAQVDGITPANGANAAPGAIEEIARLVAAGQLRVPIAASLGRHRPLFPRSTRRSARLTADSDVPAVIRLP
;
A
#
# COMPACT_ATOMS: atom_id res chain seq x y z
N MET A 1 -40.29 -12.94 14.26
CA MET A 1 -38.95 -12.39 14.54
C MET A 1 -37.99 -13.57 14.59
N GLU A 2 -37.27 -13.78 13.50
CA GLU A 2 -36.27 -14.84 13.39
C GLU A 2 -35.04 -14.36 14.16
N GLN A 3 -34.59 -15.14 15.12
CA GLN A 3 -33.35 -14.86 15.87
C GLN A 3 -32.17 -15.01 14.90
N PRO A 4 -31.21 -14.07 14.88
CA PRO A 4 -30.01 -14.25 14.06
C PRO A 4 -29.29 -15.52 14.52
N SER A 5 -29.03 -16.43 13.59
CA SER A 5 -28.27 -17.65 13.85
C SER A 5 -26.87 -17.26 14.33
N VAL A 6 -26.56 -17.59 15.58
CA VAL A 6 -25.21 -17.48 16.13
C VAL A 6 -24.38 -18.53 15.39
N SER A 7 -23.59 -18.10 14.41
CA SER A 7 -22.65 -18.98 13.73
C SER A 7 -21.60 -19.45 14.73
N THR A 8 -21.39 -20.78 14.82
CA THR A 8 -20.32 -21.35 15.64
C THR A 8 -18.98 -20.72 15.23
N PRO A 9 -18.17 -20.23 16.18
CA PRO A 9 -16.87 -19.63 15.85
C PRO A 9 -16.00 -20.60 15.06
N ALA A 10 -15.37 -20.10 14.00
CA ALA A 10 -14.42 -20.92 13.23
C ALA A 10 -13.29 -21.42 14.16
N THR A 11 -12.97 -22.70 14.06
CA THR A 11 -11.89 -23.33 14.84
C THR A 11 -10.59 -23.40 14.08
N THR A 12 -10.63 -23.39 12.74
CA THR A 12 -9.47 -23.40 11.84
C THR A 12 -9.46 -22.18 10.93
N SER A 13 -8.29 -21.81 10.49
CA SER A 13 -7.99 -20.67 9.62
C SER A 13 -6.84 -21.07 8.69
N ARG A 14 -6.77 -20.48 7.52
CA ARG A 14 -5.59 -20.60 6.67
C ARG A 14 -4.83 -19.29 6.70
N ALA A 15 -3.50 -19.40 6.71
CA ALA A 15 -2.62 -18.25 6.63
C ALA A 15 -1.45 -18.55 5.68
N ALA A 16 -1.00 -17.53 4.96
CA ALA A 16 0.26 -17.60 4.25
C ALA A 16 1.40 -17.41 5.25
N LEU A 17 2.26 -18.40 5.37
CA LEU A 17 3.39 -18.40 6.29
C LEU A 17 4.71 -18.53 5.55
N LEU A 18 5.72 -17.81 6.04
CA LEU A 18 7.12 -17.98 5.71
C LEU A 18 7.77 -18.82 6.81
N GLU A 19 8.34 -19.95 6.42
CA GLU A 19 9.09 -20.86 7.30
C GLU A 19 10.61 -20.73 7.09
N SER A 20 11.01 -20.05 6.00
CA SER A 20 12.39 -19.68 5.68
C SER A 20 12.41 -18.30 5.02
N PHE A 21 13.51 -17.59 5.15
CA PHE A 21 13.72 -16.37 4.39
C PHE A 21 13.93 -16.68 2.90
N GLY A 22 13.49 -15.79 2.04
CA GLY A 22 13.62 -15.99 0.59
C GLY A 22 12.52 -15.28 -0.20
N GLY A 23 12.38 -15.69 -1.45
CA GLY A 23 11.39 -15.16 -2.38
C GLY A 23 10.00 -15.80 -2.20
N PRO A 24 9.12 -15.59 -3.20
CA PRO A 24 7.74 -16.10 -3.19
C PRO A 24 7.61 -17.62 -3.00
N GLU A 25 8.64 -18.37 -3.35
CA GLU A 25 8.72 -19.83 -3.19
C GLU A 25 8.79 -20.29 -1.72
N ALA A 26 9.17 -19.37 -0.80
CA ALA A 26 9.19 -19.64 0.63
C ALA A 26 7.81 -19.54 1.29
N LEU A 27 6.83 -18.95 0.59
CA LEU A 27 5.46 -18.81 1.08
C LEU A 27 4.68 -20.11 0.98
N ASN A 28 4.12 -20.54 2.11
CA ASN A 28 3.26 -21.72 2.20
C ASN A 28 1.90 -21.35 2.78
N LEU A 29 0.83 -21.83 2.15
CA LEU A 29 -0.50 -21.76 2.77
C LEU A 29 -0.62 -22.89 3.80
N ARG A 30 -0.85 -22.53 5.05
CA ARG A 30 -0.98 -23.45 6.18
C ARG A 30 -2.36 -23.33 6.82
N GLU A 31 -2.85 -24.46 7.30
CA GLU A 31 -3.98 -24.47 8.23
C GLU A 31 -3.41 -24.19 9.64
N VAL A 32 -4.02 -23.26 10.33
CA VAL A 32 -3.67 -22.82 11.68
C VAL A 32 -4.94 -22.72 12.53
N SER A 33 -4.80 -22.68 13.85
CA SER A 33 -5.95 -22.39 14.72
C SER A 33 -6.51 -21.01 14.40
N ALA A 34 -7.83 -20.90 14.31
CA ALA A 34 -8.47 -19.59 14.13
C ALA A 34 -8.22 -18.73 15.37
N PRO A 35 -7.66 -17.52 15.22
CA PRO A 35 -7.40 -16.65 16.35
C PRO A 35 -8.72 -16.21 16.97
N GLN A 36 -8.72 -15.88 18.27
CA GLN A 36 -9.89 -15.40 19.00
C GLN A 36 -9.64 -13.99 19.51
N ALA A 37 -10.61 -13.09 19.36
CA ALA A 37 -10.49 -11.70 19.82
C ALA A 37 -10.43 -11.65 21.37
N GLY A 38 -9.35 -11.09 21.88
CA GLY A 38 -9.20 -10.77 23.30
C GLY A 38 -9.73 -9.37 23.62
N PRO A 39 -9.61 -8.92 24.88
CA PRO A 39 -10.02 -7.56 25.28
C PRO A 39 -9.34 -6.49 24.41
N GLY A 40 -10.13 -5.51 23.94
CA GLY A 40 -9.65 -4.43 23.08
C GLY A 40 -9.34 -4.84 21.62
N GLN A 41 -9.64 -6.09 21.24
CA GLN A 41 -9.37 -6.61 19.91
C GLN A 41 -10.65 -6.89 19.12
N ILE A 42 -10.57 -6.70 17.81
CA ILE A 42 -11.53 -7.26 16.86
C ILE A 42 -10.86 -8.39 16.08
N ARG A 43 -11.66 -9.40 15.69
CA ARG A 43 -11.27 -10.35 14.68
C ARG A 43 -11.97 -9.99 13.38
N VAL A 44 -11.17 -9.88 12.32
CA VAL A 44 -11.68 -9.58 10.98
C VAL A 44 -11.56 -10.83 10.12
N ARG A 45 -12.67 -11.25 9.53
CA ARG A 45 -12.70 -12.23 8.46
C ARG A 45 -12.28 -11.51 7.17
N VAL A 46 -11.06 -11.80 6.72
CA VAL A 46 -10.45 -11.11 5.58
C VAL A 46 -11.11 -11.56 4.27
N THR A 47 -11.52 -10.60 3.46
CA THR A 47 -12.12 -10.82 2.13
C THR A 47 -11.16 -10.44 1.01
N ALA A 48 -10.22 -9.53 1.29
CA ALA A 48 -9.16 -9.14 0.37
C ALA A 48 -7.90 -8.74 1.15
N ALA A 49 -6.73 -9.06 0.62
CA ALA A 49 -5.44 -8.61 1.13
C ALA A 49 -4.66 -7.93 0.01
N GLY A 50 -4.14 -6.73 0.27
CA GLY A 50 -3.26 -5.99 -0.63
C GLY A 50 -1.82 -6.46 -0.49
N LEU A 51 -1.08 -6.45 -1.60
CA LEU A 51 0.34 -6.77 -1.62
C LEU A 51 1.15 -5.53 -1.98
N ASN A 52 2.20 -5.31 -1.21
CA ASN A 52 3.13 -4.22 -1.38
C ASN A 52 4.56 -4.74 -1.59
N PRO A 53 5.43 -4.02 -2.31
CA PRO A 53 6.86 -4.37 -2.39
C PRO A 53 7.51 -4.54 -1.00
N MET A 54 7.02 -3.80 -0.01
CA MET A 54 7.46 -3.88 1.37
C MET A 54 7.28 -5.28 1.98
N ASP A 55 6.19 -5.98 1.66
CA ASP A 55 5.92 -7.32 2.21
C ASP A 55 7.02 -8.32 1.83
N TRP A 56 7.56 -8.21 0.62
CA TRP A 56 8.69 -9.00 0.14
C TRP A 56 10.01 -8.54 0.73
N PHE A 57 10.20 -7.22 0.80
CA PHE A 57 11.43 -6.63 1.33
C PHE A 57 11.64 -7.04 2.79
N MET A 58 10.61 -6.93 3.63
CA MET A 58 10.68 -7.28 5.05
C MET A 58 11.03 -8.74 5.32
N THR A 59 10.79 -9.62 4.36
CA THR A 59 10.97 -11.07 4.50
C THR A 59 12.12 -11.62 3.67
N SER A 60 12.93 -10.75 3.06
CA SER A 60 14.02 -11.13 2.15
C SER A 60 15.16 -11.86 2.86
N ASP A 61 15.51 -11.40 4.04
CA ASP A 61 16.63 -11.91 4.81
C ASP A 61 16.46 -11.65 6.33
N PRO A 62 17.23 -12.35 7.21
CA PRO A 62 17.09 -12.23 8.66
C PRO A 62 17.33 -10.84 9.22
N GLU A 63 18.31 -10.10 8.68
CA GLU A 63 18.67 -8.77 9.18
C GLU A 63 17.56 -7.77 8.89
N THR A 64 17.04 -7.79 7.66
CA THR A 64 15.92 -6.95 7.25
C THR A 64 14.68 -7.28 8.08
N ALA A 65 14.34 -8.57 8.25
CA ALA A 65 13.20 -8.99 9.06
C ALA A 65 13.28 -8.49 10.49
N ALA A 66 14.45 -8.61 11.12
CA ALA A 66 14.68 -8.16 12.49
C ALA A 66 14.45 -6.64 12.66
N ARG A 67 14.75 -5.82 11.65
CA ARG A 67 14.49 -4.37 11.68
C ARG A 67 12.99 -4.03 11.76
N PHE A 68 12.15 -4.93 11.25
CA PHE A 68 10.69 -4.83 11.34
C PHE A 68 10.08 -5.64 12.49
N GLY A 69 10.92 -6.19 13.37
CA GLY A 69 10.47 -7.02 14.50
C GLY A 69 9.91 -8.38 14.08
N LEU A 70 10.24 -8.87 12.88
CA LEU A 70 9.76 -10.14 12.34
C LEU A 70 10.73 -11.28 12.65
N SER A 71 10.18 -12.43 12.96
CA SER A 71 10.91 -13.69 13.17
C SER A 71 10.16 -14.84 12.49
N LEU A 72 10.88 -15.90 12.13
CA LEU A 72 10.27 -17.09 11.54
C LEU A 72 9.74 -18.05 12.62
N PRO A 73 8.61 -18.76 12.36
CA PRO A 73 7.75 -18.57 11.20
C PRO A 73 7.01 -17.23 11.26
N SER A 74 6.89 -16.54 10.12
CA SER A 74 6.18 -15.26 9.99
C SER A 74 4.94 -15.43 9.12
N GLY A 75 3.89 -14.66 9.41
CA GLY A 75 2.82 -14.43 8.45
C GLY A 75 3.29 -13.60 7.25
N PHE A 76 2.36 -13.18 6.38
CA PHE A 76 2.66 -12.42 5.18
C PHE A 76 1.54 -11.42 4.84
N GLY A 77 1.95 -10.32 4.16
CA GLY A 77 1.06 -9.26 3.72
C GLY A 77 0.69 -8.29 4.85
N THR A 78 0.43 -7.05 4.50
CA THR A 78 0.14 -5.99 5.47
C THR A 78 -1.26 -5.42 5.30
N ASP A 79 -1.67 -5.09 4.08
CA ASP A 79 -2.97 -4.47 3.83
C ASP A 79 -4.09 -5.50 3.80
N TYR A 80 -5.19 -5.20 4.48
CA TYR A 80 -6.39 -6.05 4.49
C TYR A 80 -7.68 -5.25 4.30
N ALA A 81 -8.73 -5.95 3.87
CA ALA A 81 -10.12 -5.55 4.00
C ALA A 81 -10.96 -6.78 4.36
N GLY A 82 -12.04 -6.59 5.10
CA GLY A 82 -12.89 -7.68 5.52
C GLY A 82 -14.07 -7.24 6.36
N VAL A 83 -14.63 -8.21 7.08
CA VAL A 83 -15.80 -8.02 7.93
C VAL A 83 -15.44 -8.42 9.35
N VAL A 84 -15.72 -7.57 10.32
CA VAL A 84 -15.59 -7.91 11.74
C VAL A 84 -16.53 -9.07 12.05
N ASP A 85 -16.02 -10.15 12.61
CA ASP A 85 -16.83 -11.30 13.02
C ASP A 85 -16.79 -11.57 14.53
N GLN A 86 -15.82 -10.97 15.24
CA GLN A 86 -15.75 -10.95 16.70
C GLN A 86 -15.27 -9.58 17.20
N ALA A 87 -15.83 -9.14 18.31
CA ALA A 87 -15.34 -8.00 19.08
C ALA A 87 -15.14 -8.47 20.54
N GLY A 88 -13.95 -8.23 21.06
CA GLY A 88 -13.60 -8.56 22.45
C GLY A 88 -14.11 -7.51 23.43
N ASP A 89 -13.95 -7.80 24.73
CA ASP A 89 -14.39 -6.91 25.79
C ASP A 89 -13.73 -5.53 25.68
N GLY A 90 -14.51 -4.49 25.93
CA GLY A 90 -14.05 -3.09 25.91
C GLY A 90 -13.90 -2.48 24.52
N VAL A 91 -14.13 -3.22 23.43
CA VAL A 91 -14.13 -2.66 22.07
C VAL A 91 -15.29 -1.67 21.92
N THR A 92 -14.96 -0.49 21.42
CA THR A 92 -15.94 0.54 21.03
C THR A 92 -15.68 0.96 19.58
N GLY A 93 -16.73 1.35 18.86
CA GLY A 93 -16.62 1.84 17.48
C GLY A 93 -16.61 0.74 16.41
N PHE A 94 -16.53 -0.55 16.79
CA PHE A 94 -16.60 -1.69 15.88
C PHE A 94 -17.52 -2.77 16.42
N ALA A 95 -18.30 -3.39 15.54
CA ALA A 95 -19.23 -4.47 15.87
C ALA A 95 -19.19 -5.57 14.80
N PRO A 96 -19.55 -6.81 15.14
CA PRO A 96 -19.74 -7.87 14.14
C PRO A 96 -20.68 -7.45 13.03
N GLY A 97 -20.21 -7.61 11.77
CA GLY A 97 -20.88 -7.16 10.55
C GLY A 97 -20.29 -5.91 9.94
N ASP A 98 -19.49 -5.14 10.66
CA ASP A 98 -18.85 -3.95 10.12
C ASP A 98 -17.82 -4.31 9.05
N ARG A 99 -17.87 -3.59 7.94
CA ARG A 99 -16.85 -3.68 6.89
C ARG A 99 -15.68 -2.78 7.24
N VAL A 100 -14.49 -3.36 7.33
CA VAL A 100 -13.28 -2.65 7.76
C VAL A 100 -12.09 -2.93 6.85
N PHE A 101 -11.15 -1.99 6.83
CA PHE A 101 -9.86 -2.12 6.18
C PHE A 101 -8.77 -1.50 7.05
N GLY A 102 -7.53 -1.79 6.74
CA GLY A 102 -6.37 -1.25 7.45
C GLY A 102 -5.11 -2.03 7.17
N GLY A 103 -4.15 -1.94 8.08
CA GLY A 103 -2.89 -2.65 8.01
C GLY A 103 -2.64 -3.55 9.22
N ALA A 104 -2.13 -4.75 8.96
CA ALA A 104 -1.70 -5.71 9.98
C ALA A 104 -0.37 -6.34 9.54
N LEU A 105 0.73 -5.76 10.00
CA LEU A 105 2.08 -6.10 9.54
C LEU A 105 2.33 -7.61 9.52
N SER A 106 2.66 -8.13 8.34
CA SER A 106 2.93 -9.56 8.09
C SER A 106 1.82 -10.53 8.55
N ARG A 107 0.54 -10.12 8.51
CA ARG A 107 -0.58 -10.98 8.98
C ARG A 107 -1.80 -10.96 8.07
N ALA A 108 -1.85 -10.07 7.06
CA ALA A 108 -3.07 -9.80 6.30
C ALA A 108 -3.48 -10.94 5.36
N VAL A 109 -2.53 -11.76 4.86
CA VAL A 109 -2.85 -12.87 3.95
C VAL A 109 -3.24 -14.10 4.77
N ALA A 110 -4.43 -14.06 5.39
CA ALA A 110 -5.02 -15.09 6.20
C ALA A 110 -6.55 -15.05 6.11
N ASP A 111 -7.25 -16.12 6.50
CA ASP A 111 -8.71 -16.12 6.58
C ASP A 111 -9.20 -15.15 7.66
N TYR A 112 -8.44 -15.00 8.76
CA TYR A 112 -8.75 -14.12 9.87
C TYR A 112 -7.51 -13.38 10.35
N VAL A 113 -7.70 -12.14 10.78
CA VAL A 113 -6.66 -11.33 11.44
C VAL A 113 -7.22 -10.70 12.72
N LEU A 114 -6.38 -10.63 13.76
CA LEU A 114 -6.69 -9.87 14.99
C LEU A 114 -6.14 -8.45 14.86
N ILE A 115 -6.94 -7.49 15.25
CA ILE A 115 -6.60 -6.08 15.25
C ILE A 115 -6.88 -5.49 16.63
N ASP A 116 -5.87 -4.84 17.21
CA ASP A 116 -6.03 -4.03 18.40
C ASP A 116 -6.67 -2.69 18.00
N VAL A 117 -7.85 -2.36 18.48
CA VAL A 117 -8.56 -1.15 18.04
C VAL A 117 -7.85 0.16 18.39
N ALA A 118 -6.90 0.12 19.31
CA ALA A 118 -6.01 1.24 19.67
C ALA A 118 -4.60 1.06 19.09
N GLY A 119 -4.41 0.07 18.19
CA GLY A 119 -3.12 -0.27 17.63
C GLY A 119 -2.69 0.64 16.48
N THR A 120 -1.57 0.25 15.88
CA THR A 120 -1.04 0.83 14.65
C THR A 120 -0.65 -0.30 13.70
N ILE A 121 -0.46 -0.01 12.42
CA ILE A 121 -0.03 -1.02 11.43
C ILE A 121 1.13 -1.89 11.93
N ALA A 122 2.12 -1.26 12.54
CA ALA A 122 3.32 -1.95 13.06
C ALA A 122 3.09 -2.67 14.40
N ALA A 123 2.10 -2.23 15.20
CA ALA A 123 1.84 -2.73 16.53
C ALA A 123 0.34 -2.98 16.74
N GLY A 124 -0.05 -4.25 16.64
CA GLY A 124 -1.44 -4.68 16.83
C GLY A 124 -2.31 -4.59 15.56
N GLY A 125 -1.93 -3.81 14.57
CA GLY A 125 -2.75 -3.46 13.40
C GLY A 125 -3.62 -2.23 13.65
N ASP A 126 -4.24 -1.71 12.59
CA ASP A 126 -5.25 -0.67 12.66
C ASP A 126 -6.51 -1.06 11.88
N ALA A 127 -7.63 -0.42 12.17
CA ALA A 127 -8.89 -0.66 11.50
C ALA A 127 -9.66 0.64 11.26
N HIS A 128 -10.24 0.75 10.06
CA HIS A 128 -11.06 1.86 9.62
C HIS A 128 -12.29 1.33 8.91
N HIS A 129 -13.44 1.98 9.05
CA HIS A 129 -14.65 1.58 8.34
C HIS A 129 -14.49 1.79 6.83
N ILE A 130 -14.92 0.81 6.03
CA ILE A 130 -14.98 0.96 4.58
C ILE A 130 -16.19 1.84 4.24
N PRO A 131 -15.99 3.00 3.59
CA PRO A 131 -17.10 3.84 3.17
C PRO A 131 -18.02 3.14 2.16
N ASP A 132 -19.29 3.54 2.13
CA ASP A 132 -20.22 3.09 1.12
C ASP A 132 -19.70 3.37 -0.29
N GLY A 133 -19.91 2.42 -1.21
CA GLY A 133 -19.44 2.51 -2.58
C GLY A 133 -17.99 2.06 -2.81
N VAL A 134 -17.20 1.83 -1.76
CA VAL A 134 -15.86 1.26 -1.87
C VAL A 134 -15.93 -0.26 -1.73
N ASP A 135 -15.41 -0.99 -2.70
CA ASP A 135 -15.32 -2.45 -2.62
C ASP A 135 -14.09 -2.89 -1.80
N ASP A 136 -14.14 -4.12 -1.27
CA ASP A 136 -13.10 -4.67 -0.38
C ASP A 136 -11.73 -4.76 -1.07
N ARG A 137 -11.69 -4.98 -2.39
CA ARG A 137 -10.43 -5.08 -3.14
C ARG A 137 -9.74 -3.73 -3.22
N THR A 138 -10.51 -2.68 -3.47
CA THR A 138 -10.01 -1.30 -3.45
C THR A 138 -9.59 -0.94 -2.03
N ALA A 139 -10.43 -1.20 -1.03
CA ALA A 139 -10.13 -0.90 0.37
C ALA A 139 -8.83 -1.56 0.86
N ALA A 140 -8.58 -2.83 0.46
CA ALA A 140 -7.35 -3.56 0.79
C ALA A 140 -6.06 -2.99 0.17
N THR A 141 -6.10 -1.89 -0.57
CA THR A 141 -4.91 -1.25 -1.15
C THR A 141 -4.61 0.13 -0.56
N LEU A 142 -5.43 0.58 0.40
CA LEU A 142 -5.39 1.98 0.84
C LEU A 142 -4.39 2.24 1.96
N ALA A 143 -4.14 1.26 2.84
CA ALA A 143 -3.39 1.52 4.06
C ALA A 143 -1.92 1.87 3.77
N ILE A 144 -1.14 0.97 3.22
CA ILE A 144 0.30 1.23 2.99
C ILE A 144 0.51 2.26 1.88
N ALA A 145 -0.05 2.01 0.69
CA ALA A 145 0.24 2.87 -0.46
C ALA A 145 -0.40 4.26 -0.32
N GLY A 146 -1.62 4.33 0.20
CA GLY A 146 -2.33 5.59 0.39
C GLY A 146 -1.69 6.46 1.48
N CYS A 147 -1.42 5.91 2.67
CA CYS A 147 -0.74 6.66 3.74
C CYS A 147 0.65 7.11 3.33
N THR A 148 1.41 6.26 2.61
CA THR A 148 2.72 6.65 2.09
C THR A 148 2.58 7.84 1.13
N ALA A 149 1.61 7.80 0.21
CA ALA A 149 1.36 8.92 -0.70
C ALA A 149 0.94 10.20 0.05
N ALA A 150 0.11 10.08 1.09
CA ALA A 150 -0.28 11.23 1.92
C ALA A 150 0.91 11.84 2.68
N ALA A 151 1.82 11.00 3.20
CA ALA A 151 3.04 11.46 3.88
C ALA A 151 3.96 12.28 2.95
N LEU A 152 3.91 12.03 1.64
CA LEU A 152 4.68 12.77 0.64
C LEU A 152 4.21 14.23 0.46
N ALA A 153 3.11 14.62 1.12
CA ALA A 153 2.70 16.02 1.25
C ALA A 153 3.74 16.90 1.97
N VAL A 154 4.79 16.30 2.59
CA VAL A 154 5.92 17.02 3.19
C VAL A 154 6.59 17.99 2.21
N VAL A 155 6.58 17.70 0.90
CA VAL A 155 7.04 18.63 -0.13
C VAL A 155 6.04 19.74 -0.44
N ASN A 156 4.87 19.74 0.22
CA ASN A 156 3.82 20.76 0.18
C ASN A 156 3.47 21.22 -1.25
N PRO A 157 3.00 20.31 -2.12
CA PRO A 157 2.62 20.68 -3.48
C PRO A 157 1.34 21.53 -3.47
N GLY A 158 1.27 22.50 -4.38
CA GLY A 158 0.11 23.39 -4.47
C GLY A 158 -0.03 24.08 -5.83
N PRO A 159 -0.98 25.01 -5.96
CA PRO A 159 -1.14 25.80 -7.18
C PRO A 159 0.15 26.55 -7.55
N GLY A 160 0.54 26.46 -8.82
CA GLY A 160 1.79 27.02 -9.33
C GLY A 160 3.01 26.10 -9.25
N ASP A 161 2.91 24.99 -8.54
CA ASP A 161 3.96 23.97 -8.52
C ASP A 161 3.94 23.07 -9.76
N THR A 162 5.14 22.67 -10.19
CA THR A 162 5.36 21.55 -11.08
C THR A 162 6.07 20.45 -10.29
N LEU A 163 5.35 19.40 -9.92
CA LEU A 163 5.85 18.27 -9.14
C LEU A 163 6.32 17.14 -10.06
N LEU A 164 7.57 16.74 -9.88
CA LEU A 164 8.12 15.54 -10.52
C LEU A 164 7.93 14.33 -9.61
N ILE A 165 7.33 13.26 -10.12
CA ILE A 165 7.13 12.00 -9.39
C ILE A 165 7.85 10.86 -10.10
N GLY A 166 8.89 10.31 -9.47
CA GLY A 166 9.57 9.09 -9.88
C GLY A 166 8.75 7.86 -9.50
N GLY A 167 8.63 6.87 -10.40
CA GLY A 167 7.80 5.69 -10.14
C GLY A 167 6.30 6.01 -10.07
N ALA A 168 5.85 6.99 -10.85
CA ALA A 168 4.49 7.52 -10.82
C ALA A 168 3.39 6.49 -11.12
N GLY A 169 3.70 5.43 -11.87
CA GLY A 169 2.77 4.34 -12.17
C GLY A 169 2.71 3.26 -11.09
N GLY A 170 3.56 3.31 -10.06
CA GLY A 170 3.62 2.34 -8.98
C GLY A 170 2.48 2.47 -7.97
N GLY A 171 2.39 1.52 -7.02
CA GLY A 171 1.34 1.47 -6.02
C GLY A 171 1.15 2.77 -5.26
N VAL A 172 2.24 3.37 -4.76
CA VAL A 172 2.23 4.68 -4.10
C VAL A 172 2.03 5.81 -5.13
N GLY A 173 2.66 5.68 -6.31
CA GLY A 173 2.64 6.71 -7.36
C GLY A 173 1.24 7.05 -7.85
N VAL A 174 0.35 6.05 -7.99
CA VAL A 174 -1.03 6.30 -8.45
C VAL A 174 -1.82 7.17 -7.47
N PHE A 175 -1.57 7.07 -6.17
CA PHE A 175 -2.15 7.97 -5.17
C PHE A 175 -1.45 9.34 -5.20
N ALA A 176 -0.12 9.37 -5.18
CA ALA A 176 0.67 10.60 -5.14
C ALA A 176 0.36 11.53 -6.31
N VAL A 177 0.24 11.01 -7.54
CA VAL A 177 -0.16 11.78 -8.73
C VAL A 177 -1.50 12.46 -8.52
N GLN A 178 -2.50 11.72 -8.08
CA GLN A 178 -3.86 12.23 -7.94
C GLN A 178 -3.97 13.21 -6.76
N LEU A 179 -3.36 12.92 -5.61
CA LEU A 179 -3.34 13.83 -4.46
C LEU A 179 -2.66 15.16 -4.82
N ALA A 180 -1.53 15.12 -5.53
CA ALA A 180 -0.86 16.32 -6.00
C ALA A 180 -1.73 17.14 -6.98
N ARG A 181 -2.46 16.46 -7.86
CA ARG A 181 -3.44 17.11 -8.77
C ARG A 181 -4.59 17.74 -8.00
N LEU A 182 -5.12 17.07 -6.98
CA LEU A 182 -6.17 17.62 -6.11
C LEU A 182 -5.66 18.85 -5.33
N ALA A 183 -4.37 18.87 -4.96
CA ALA A 183 -3.73 20.03 -4.37
C ALA A 183 -3.48 21.18 -5.37
N GLY A 184 -3.77 21.00 -6.67
CA GLY A 184 -3.64 22.03 -7.70
C GLY A 184 -2.27 22.08 -8.39
N ALA A 185 -1.37 21.12 -8.11
CA ALA A 185 -0.06 21.07 -8.77
C ALA A 185 -0.16 20.50 -10.19
N ARG A 186 0.71 20.97 -11.09
CA ARG A 186 1.05 20.29 -12.32
C ARG A 186 1.91 19.08 -11.98
N VAL A 187 1.64 17.91 -12.55
CA VAL A 187 2.38 16.67 -12.23
C VAL A 187 3.06 16.10 -13.47
N ILE A 188 4.38 15.91 -13.39
CA ILE A 188 5.16 15.15 -14.35
C ILE A 188 5.53 13.81 -13.69
N GLY A 189 5.14 12.70 -14.33
CA GLY A 189 5.37 11.35 -13.79
C GLY A 189 6.37 10.56 -14.63
N THR A 190 7.41 9.98 -13.99
CA THR A 190 8.28 9.08 -14.73
C THR A 190 7.61 7.73 -14.93
N GLY A 191 7.79 7.15 -16.11
CA GLY A 191 7.24 5.84 -16.45
C GLY A 191 7.84 5.28 -17.73
N SER A 192 7.52 4.01 -18.03
CA SER A 192 7.84 3.41 -19.31
C SER A 192 6.94 3.97 -20.42
N PRO A 193 7.32 3.83 -21.70
CA PRO A 193 6.43 4.17 -22.81
C PRO A 193 5.07 3.44 -22.72
N ALA A 194 5.06 2.21 -22.21
CA ALA A 194 3.84 1.41 -22.05
C ALA A 194 2.90 1.97 -20.96
N SER A 195 3.43 2.61 -19.91
CA SER A 195 2.64 3.20 -18.82
C SER A 195 2.15 4.62 -19.12
N ALA A 196 2.62 5.25 -20.20
CA ALA A 196 2.31 6.66 -20.51
C ALA A 196 0.81 6.96 -20.61
N GLY A 197 0.02 6.04 -21.19
CA GLY A 197 -1.44 6.18 -21.28
C GLY A 197 -2.11 6.18 -19.90
N ALA A 198 -1.68 5.27 -19.03
CA ALA A 198 -2.20 5.17 -17.66
C ALA A 198 -1.83 6.41 -16.84
N LEU A 199 -0.60 6.91 -16.96
CA LEU A 199 -0.17 8.15 -16.27
C LEU A 199 -1.01 9.36 -16.69
N ARG A 200 -1.29 9.52 -17.99
CA ARG A 200 -2.19 10.58 -18.47
C ARG A 200 -3.61 10.43 -17.91
N ALA A 201 -4.12 9.21 -17.82
CA ALA A 201 -5.45 8.96 -17.25
C ALA A 201 -5.54 9.31 -15.76
N LEU A 202 -4.41 9.28 -15.03
CA LEU A 202 -4.29 9.75 -13.65
C LEU A 202 -4.06 11.27 -13.53
N GLY A 203 -3.81 11.95 -14.66
CA GLY A 203 -3.58 13.39 -14.70
C GLY A 203 -2.12 13.80 -14.67
N ALA A 204 -1.15 12.90 -14.84
CA ALA A 204 0.26 13.22 -14.98
C ALA A 204 0.68 13.36 -16.43
N GLU A 205 1.66 14.22 -16.68
CA GLU A 205 2.39 14.30 -17.94
C GLU A 205 3.52 13.26 -17.91
N PRO A 206 3.50 12.22 -18.77
CA PRO A 206 4.50 11.15 -18.69
C PRO A 206 5.84 11.60 -19.27
N VAL A 207 6.93 11.23 -18.59
CA VAL A 207 8.30 11.32 -19.08
C VAL A 207 8.99 9.97 -18.91
N ALA A 208 9.82 9.57 -19.87
CA ALA A 208 10.58 8.35 -19.73
C ALA A 208 11.66 8.51 -18.64
N TYR A 209 11.81 7.49 -17.78
CA TYR A 209 12.93 7.40 -16.84
C TYR A 209 14.23 7.02 -17.59
N GLY A 210 15.35 6.94 -16.88
CA GLY A 210 16.66 6.59 -17.42
C GLY A 210 17.50 7.78 -17.85
N ASP A 211 18.69 7.49 -18.32
CA ASP A 211 19.73 8.49 -18.64
C ASP A 211 19.17 9.70 -19.40
N GLY A 212 19.59 10.90 -18.99
CA GLY A 212 19.15 12.14 -19.59
C GLY A 212 17.78 12.65 -19.11
N LEU A 213 17.24 12.14 -18.00
CA LEU A 213 15.95 12.57 -17.45
C LEU A 213 15.88 14.09 -17.25
N ALA A 214 16.90 14.71 -16.66
CA ALA A 214 16.93 16.15 -16.45
C ALA A 214 16.86 16.95 -17.77
N GLY A 215 17.49 16.46 -18.83
CA GLY A 215 17.40 17.07 -20.16
C GLY A 215 16.00 17.01 -20.74
N ARG A 216 15.32 15.86 -20.64
CA ARG A 216 13.93 15.71 -21.07
C ARG A 216 13.00 16.62 -20.29
N LEU A 217 13.21 16.76 -18.97
CA LEU A 217 12.42 17.63 -18.12
C LEU A 217 12.59 19.11 -18.50
N ARG A 218 13.82 19.59 -18.77
CA ARG A 218 14.04 20.96 -19.25
C ARG A 218 13.30 21.26 -20.55
N ALA A 219 13.16 20.27 -21.42
CA ALA A 219 12.41 20.42 -22.66
C ALA A 219 10.88 20.43 -22.46
N MET A 220 10.37 19.81 -21.38
CA MET A 220 8.94 19.69 -21.12
C MET A 220 8.37 20.82 -20.25
N ALA A 221 9.15 21.35 -19.32
CA ALA A 221 8.68 22.30 -18.33
C ALA A 221 9.71 23.42 -18.08
N PRO A 222 9.25 24.67 -17.95
CA PRO A 222 10.14 25.80 -17.66
C PRO A 222 10.78 25.68 -16.27
N SER A 223 10.11 25.03 -15.32
CA SER A 223 10.66 24.74 -14.00
C SER A 223 9.99 23.52 -13.36
N VAL A 224 10.77 22.69 -12.70
CA VAL A 224 10.30 21.71 -11.71
C VAL A 224 10.53 22.35 -10.34
N THR A 225 9.51 22.37 -9.47
CA THR A 225 9.56 23.10 -8.19
C THR A 225 9.62 22.17 -6.98
N ALA A 226 9.22 20.91 -7.15
CA ALA A 226 9.31 19.87 -6.13
C ALA A 226 9.45 18.48 -6.76
N ALA A 227 9.95 17.50 -6.01
CA ALA A 227 10.10 16.15 -6.49
C ALA A 227 9.85 15.10 -5.41
N ILE A 228 9.34 13.95 -5.85
CA ILE A 228 9.12 12.74 -5.04
C ILE A 228 9.76 11.57 -5.78
N ASP A 229 10.71 10.88 -5.15
CA ASP A 229 11.33 9.68 -5.71
C ASP A 229 10.79 8.42 -5.00
N LEU A 230 9.98 7.64 -5.72
CA LEU A 230 9.35 6.43 -5.20
C LEU A 230 10.09 5.15 -5.62
N HIS A 231 11.18 5.24 -6.40
CA HIS A 231 11.79 4.05 -6.99
C HIS A 231 13.31 3.94 -6.85
N GLY A 232 14.00 4.97 -6.48
CA GLY A 232 15.47 4.91 -6.40
C GLY A 232 16.06 6.26 -6.01
N THR A 233 17.02 6.74 -6.78
CA THR A 233 17.67 8.05 -6.56
C THR A 233 17.63 8.93 -7.81
N GLU A 234 17.26 8.38 -8.96
CA GLU A 234 17.34 9.07 -10.26
C GLU A 234 16.50 10.33 -10.30
N THR A 235 15.27 10.26 -9.79
CA THR A 235 14.36 11.40 -9.78
C THR A 235 14.85 12.51 -8.86
N ALA A 236 15.38 12.14 -7.68
CA ALA A 236 15.97 13.08 -6.75
C ALA A 236 17.22 13.77 -7.35
N GLN A 237 18.09 13.01 -8.02
CA GLN A 237 19.26 13.53 -8.72
C GLN A 237 18.86 14.50 -9.85
N ALA A 238 17.92 14.09 -10.70
CA ALA A 238 17.42 14.94 -11.77
C ALA A 238 16.80 16.24 -11.25
N ALA A 239 16.08 16.17 -10.11
CA ALA A 239 15.52 17.36 -9.47
C ALA A 239 16.62 18.32 -8.99
N ARG A 240 17.71 17.82 -8.39
CA ARG A 240 18.88 18.63 -8.03
C ARG A 240 19.54 19.29 -9.23
N GLU A 241 19.69 18.55 -10.35
CA GLU A 241 20.23 19.11 -11.61
C GLU A 241 19.33 20.22 -12.18
N LEU A 242 18.05 20.23 -11.83
CA LEU A 242 17.08 21.27 -12.15
C LEU A 242 17.01 22.37 -11.10
N SER A 243 17.92 22.35 -10.11
CA SER A 243 18.01 23.33 -9.02
C SER A 243 16.80 23.33 -8.08
N VAL A 244 16.08 22.20 -7.95
CA VAL A 244 15.05 22.04 -6.94
C VAL A 244 15.72 21.98 -5.56
N PRO A 245 15.32 22.80 -4.58
CA PRO A 245 15.90 22.77 -3.24
C PRO A 245 15.63 21.42 -2.53
N ASP A 246 16.62 20.88 -1.79
CA ASP A 246 16.50 19.58 -1.11
C ASP A 246 15.27 19.48 -0.21
N LYS A 247 14.88 20.55 0.48
CA LYS A 247 13.66 20.62 1.29
C LYS A 247 12.34 20.44 0.49
N ARG A 248 12.42 20.52 -0.82
CA ARG A 248 11.30 20.30 -1.77
C ARG A 248 11.44 18.95 -2.49
N ILE A 249 12.36 18.11 -2.04
CA ILE A 249 12.57 16.75 -2.56
C ILE A 249 12.35 15.76 -1.40
N THR A 250 11.67 14.65 -1.66
CA THR A 250 11.56 13.53 -0.71
C THR A 250 11.69 12.20 -1.43
N THR A 251 12.02 11.16 -0.68
CA THR A 251 12.18 9.78 -1.17
C THR A 251 11.51 8.80 -0.22
N ILE A 252 11.16 7.60 -0.72
CA ILE A 252 10.77 6.45 0.10
C ILE A 252 11.68 5.23 -0.15
N ALA A 253 12.30 5.16 -1.32
CA ALA A 253 12.97 3.95 -1.80
C ALA A 253 14.46 3.92 -1.48
N ALA A 254 15.09 5.07 -1.32
CA ALA A 254 16.51 5.18 -1.03
C ALA A 254 16.82 6.34 -0.10
N GLN A 255 17.91 6.23 0.65
CA GLN A 255 18.48 7.36 1.37
C GLN A 255 19.32 8.20 0.42
N VAL A 256 19.09 9.51 0.43
CA VAL A 256 19.85 10.50 -0.33
C VAL A 256 20.30 11.59 0.63
N ASP A 257 21.61 11.83 0.70
CA ASP A 257 22.17 12.83 1.61
C ASP A 257 21.50 14.21 1.43
N GLY A 258 21.09 14.82 2.55
CA GLY A 258 20.42 16.12 2.57
C GLY A 258 18.93 16.09 2.23
N ILE A 259 18.37 14.94 1.83
CA ILE A 259 16.94 14.79 1.56
C ILE A 259 16.26 14.04 2.71
N THR A 260 15.20 14.60 3.24
CA THR A 260 14.39 13.95 4.28
C THR A 260 13.48 12.91 3.65
N PRO A 261 13.62 11.62 4.00
CA PRO A 261 12.70 10.59 3.52
C PRO A 261 11.33 10.72 4.22
N ALA A 262 10.27 10.28 3.54
CA ALA A 262 8.94 10.17 4.12
C ALA A 262 8.33 8.80 3.81
N ASN A 263 7.51 8.30 4.72
CA ASN A 263 6.76 7.04 4.55
C ASN A 263 5.41 7.14 5.25
N GLY A 264 4.59 6.09 5.18
CA GLY A 264 3.24 6.11 5.73
C GLY A 264 3.14 6.45 7.22
N ALA A 265 4.18 6.19 8.02
CA ALA A 265 4.20 6.56 9.43
C ALA A 265 4.30 8.10 9.64
N ASN A 266 4.65 8.85 8.61
CA ASN A 266 4.68 10.31 8.63
C ASN A 266 3.38 10.95 8.11
N ALA A 267 2.38 10.14 7.73
CA ALA A 267 1.09 10.66 7.30
C ALA A 267 0.39 11.40 8.45
N ALA A 268 -0.33 12.46 8.11
CA ALA A 268 -1.11 13.19 9.10
C ALA A 268 -2.22 12.29 9.70
N PRO A 269 -2.59 12.48 10.96
CA PRO A 269 -3.77 11.81 11.52
C PRO A 269 -5.00 12.00 10.64
N GLY A 270 -5.77 10.94 10.40
CA GLY A 270 -6.95 10.97 9.53
C GLY A 270 -6.65 10.85 8.03
N ALA A 271 -5.39 10.69 7.63
CA ALA A 271 -5.03 10.60 6.21
C ALA A 271 -5.64 9.38 5.51
N ILE A 272 -5.73 8.25 6.19
CA ILE A 272 -6.28 7.01 5.61
C ILE A 272 -7.79 7.14 5.38
N GLU A 273 -8.51 7.72 6.32
CA GLU A 273 -9.94 7.99 6.22
C GLU A 273 -10.23 9.00 5.09
N GLU A 274 -9.40 10.03 4.97
CA GLU A 274 -9.53 11.02 3.89
C GLU A 274 -9.31 10.36 2.52
N ILE A 275 -8.30 9.48 2.38
CA ILE A 275 -8.08 8.72 1.15
C ILE A 275 -9.29 7.86 0.83
N ALA A 276 -9.81 7.12 1.81
CA ALA A 276 -11.00 6.29 1.62
C ALA A 276 -12.22 7.12 1.20
N ARG A 277 -12.40 8.31 1.80
CA ARG A 277 -13.44 9.27 1.43
C ARG A 277 -13.27 9.79 -0.01
N LEU A 278 -12.05 10.12 -0.42
CA LEU A 278 -11.76 10.55 -1.79
C LEU A 278 -12.04 9.46 -2.82
N VAL A 279 -11.76 8.19 -2.47
CA VAL A 279 -12.10 7.04 -3.31
C VAL A 279 -13.62 6.88 -3.40
N ALA A 280 -14.34 6.92 -2.27
CA ALA A 280 -15.79 6.83 -2.24
C ALA A 280 -16.46 7.94 -3.08
N ALA A 281 -15.90 9.15 -3.06
CA ALA A 281 -16.36 10.29 -3.85
C ALA A 281 -15.95 10.21 -5.35
N GLY A 282 -15.22 9.17 -5.78
CA GLY A 282 -14.72 9.03 -7.14
C GLY A 282 -13.64 10.05 -7.54
N GLN A 283 -13.08 10.77 -6.56
CA GLN A 283 -12.02 11.76 -6.76
C GLN A 283 -10.63 11.10 -6.82
N LEU A 284 -10.49 9.91 -6.22
CA LEU A 284 -9.34 9.04 -6.31
C LEU A 284 -9.73 7.72 -6.97
N ARG A 285 -8.96 7.27 -7.96
CA ARG A 285 -9.13 5.98 -8.63
C ARG A 285 -7.93 5.10 -8.32
N VAL A 286 -8.19 3.85 -7.96
CA VAL A 286 -7.14 2.87 -7.66
C VAL A 286 -7.18 1.78 -8.73
N PRO A 287 -6.30 1.83 -9.74
CA PRO A 287 -6.19 0.74 -10.70
C PRO A 287 -5.58 -0.48 -10.01
N ILE A 288 -6.25 -1.63 -10.11
CA ILE A 288 -5.79 -2.90 -9.56
C ILE A 288 -5.24 -3.74 -10.70
N ALA A 289 -3.94 -4.01 -10.69
CA ALA A 289 -3.24 -4.75 -11.75
C ALA A 289 -3.69 -6.19 -11.87
N ALA A 290 -3.87 -6.87 -10.73
CA ALA A 290 -4.26 -8.26 -10.69
C ALA A 290 -5.05 -8.57 -9.42
N SER A 291 -5.95 -9.56 -9.54
CA SER A 291 -6.58 -10.21 -8.40
C SER A 291 -6.36 -11.69 -8.51
N LEU A 292 -5.77 -12.29 -7.48
CA LEU A 292 -5.51 -13.72 -7.41
C LEU A 292 -6.61 -14.36 -6.57
N GLY A 293 -7.26 -15.41 -7.08
CA GLY A 293 -8.26 -16.19 -6.34
C GLY A 293 -7.62 -17.41 -5.68
N ARG A 294 -8.32 -18.02 -4.72
CA ARG A 294 -7.89 -19.18 -3.90
C ARG A 294 -7.40 -20.40 -4.65
N HIS A 295 -7.90 -20.67 -5.85
CA HIS A 295 -7.65 -21.93 -6.58
C HIS A 295 -6.41 -21.87 -7.47
N ARG A 296 -5.73 -20.73 -7.54
CA ARG A 296 -4.39 -20.67 -8.11
C ARG A 296 -3.38 -20.69 -6.97
N PRO A 297 -2.28 -21.47 -7.09
CA PRO A 297 -1.17 -21.31 -6.16
C PRO A 297 -0.85 -19.83 -6.07
N LEU A 298 -0.66 -19.31 -4.85
CA LEU A 298 -0.32 -17.92 -4.59
C LEU A 298 0.81 -17.46 -5.54
N PHE A 299 1.61 -18.44 -6.03
CA PHE A 299 2.64 -18.26 -7.05
C PHE A 299 2.74 -19.53 -7.90
N PRO A 300 2.30 -19.54 -9.17
CA PRO A 300 2.52 -20.69 -10.05
C PRO A 300 4.02 -20.90 -10.26
N ARG A 301 4.49 -22.14 -10.12
CA ARG A 301 5.90 -22.55 -10.29
C ARG A 301 6.56 -22.11 -11.61
N SER A 302 5.77 -21.70 -12.60
CA SER A 302 6.22 -21.25 -13.91
C SER A 302 6.49 -19.74 -14.02
N THR A 303 6.21 -18.96 -12.98
CA THR A 303 6.25 -17.49 -13.07
C THR A 303 7.33 -16.88 -12.18
N ARG A 304 8.60 -17.11 -12.51
CA ARG A 304 9.62 -16.06 -12.30
C ARG A 304 9.15 -14.71 -12.91
N ARG A 305 8.16 -14.73 -13.80
CA ARG A 305 7.45 -13.57 -14.32
C ARG A 305 6.40 -12.98 -13.39
N SER A 306 5.73 -13.75 -12.52
CA SER A 306 4.71 -13.21 -11.61
C SER A 306 5.30 -12.62 -10.33
N ALA A 307 6.45 -13.12 -9.86
CA ALA A 307 7.22 -12.41 -8.85
C ALA A 307 7.74 -11.06 -9.39
N ARG A 308 8.06 -11.00 -10.71
CA ARG A 308 8.33 -9.73 -11.40
C ARG A 308 7.07 -8.87 -11.58
N LEU A 309 5.87 -9.44 -11.62
CA LEU A 309 4.62 -8.67 -11.65
C LEU A 309 4.37 -7.90 -10.36
N THR A 310 4.87 -8.38 -9.21
CA THR A 310 4.80 -7.66 -7.93
C THR A 310 5.99 -6.73 -7.70
N ALA A 311 7.16 -7.02 -8.28
CA ALA A 311 8.36 -6.17 -8.18
C ALA A 311 8.53 -5.18 -9.34
N ASP A 312 8.02 -5.53 -10.53
CA ASP A 312 8.11 -4.71 -11.75
C ASP A 312 6.74 -4.15 -12.22
N SER A 313 5.61 -4.49 -11.55
CA SER A 313 4.32 -3.91 -11.93
C SER A 313 4.10 -2.62 -11.17
N ASP A 314 3.97 -1.57 -11.92
CA ASP A 314 3.68 -0.22 -11.46
C ASP A 314 2.29 -0.07 -10.79
N VAL A 315 1.61 -1.14 -10.37
CA VAL A 315 0.20 -1.09 -9.92
C VAL A 315 -0.05 -2.04 -8.75
N PRO A 316 -0.91 -1.69 -7.78
CA PRO A 316 -1.22 -2.54 -6.64
C PRO A 316 -1.75 -3.92 -7.05
N ALA A 317 -1.26 -4.98 -6.42
CA ALA A 317 -1.82 -6.32 -6.54
C ALA A 317 -2.70 -6.64 -5.32
N VAL A 318 -3.80 -7.35 -5.55
CA VAL A 318 -4.73 -7.75 -4.49
C VAL A 318 -4.93 -9.27 -4.54
N ILE A 319 -4.80 -9.91 -3.40
CA ILE A 319 -5.23 -11.30 -3.22
C ILE A 319 -6.68 -11.26 -2.72
N ARG A 320 -7.60 -11.84 -3.50
CA ARG A 320 -8.96 -12.07 -3.04
C ARG A 320 -8.98 -13.35 -2.20
N LEU A 321 -9.31 -13.20 -0.93
CA LEU A 321 -9.65 -14.32 -0.06
C LEU A 321 -11.15 -14.63 -0.23
N PRO A 322 -11.58 -15.83 -0.03
CA PRO A 322 -12.93 -16.31 -0.37
C PRO A 322 -14.03 -15.78 0.53
#